data_0499617dd83b3da8200a8cb8c339d99c
#
_entry.id   0499617dd83b3da8200a8cb8c339d99c
#
_cell.length_a   1.000
_cell.length_b   1.000
_cell.length_c   1.000
_cell.angle_alpha   90.00
_cell.angle_beta   90.00
_cell.angle_gamma   90.00
#
_symmetry.space_group_name_H-M   'P 1'
#
loop_
_entity.id
_entity.type
_entity.pdbx_description
1 polymer ?
#
loop_
_entity_poly.entity_id
_entity_poly.type
_entity_poly.pdbx_seq_one_letter_code
_entity_poly.pdbx_strand_id
1 'polypeptide(L)'
;MANEEEAKIASITSICVILLREVRTERNLHQAQIADWIGKTPSAWTKVEAGKSPLQFETFIRVCNSMQVAPSSVLATAERYAALLSQHGWAILTSEAALEEDQLIHQAQQYWASPAGRNQAANRFGFWSVLNGPTYNQDGTVGLAPVFQFALDPEFRKLQLAPPSAIYSFEPSPSAHAT
;
A
#
# COMPACT_ATOMS: atom_id res chain seq x y z
N MET A 1 -30.39 -1.92 -12.95
CA MET A 1 -29.43 -2.82 -12.32
C MET A 1 -28.68 -1.98 -11.30
N ALA A 2 -28.89 -2.21 -10.02
CA ALA A 2 -28.10 -1.54 -9.00
C ALA A 2 -26.66 -2.01 -9.20
N ASN A 3 -25.75 -1.04 -9.39
CA ASN A 3 -24.33 -1.28 -9.22
C ASN A 3 -24.20 -1.79 -7.79
N GLU A 4 -23.87 -3.05 -7.58
CA GLU A 4 -23.35 -3.51 -6.31
C GLU A 4 -22.05 -2.74 -6.11
N GLU A 5 -22.14 -1.63 -5.42
CA GLU A 5 -20.96 -0.94 -4.92
C GLU A 5 -20.24 -1.93 -4.01
N GLU A 6 -19.16 -2.47 -4.51
CA GLU A 6 -18.31 -3.43 -3.80
C GLU A 6 -17.99 -2.84 -2.42
N ALA A 7 -18.39 -3.55 -1.36
CA ALA A 7 -18.24 -3.04 0.00
C ALA A 7 -16.76 -2.75 0.28
N LYS A 8 -16.44 -1.46 0.48
CA LYS A 8 -15.07 -1.01 0.77
C LYS A 8 -14.80 -1.21 2.26
N ILE A 9 -14.27 -2.37 2.61
CA ILE A 9 -13.95 -2.75 3.98
C ILE A 9 -12.43 -2.88 4.14
N ALA A 10 -11.90 -2.32 5.21
CA ALA A 10 -10.53 -2.48 5.65
C ALA A 10 -10.49 -2.58 7.18
N SER A 11 -9.42 -3.15 7.72
CA SER A 11 -9.16 -3.12 9.16
C SER A 11 -7.95 -2.21 9.47
N ILE A 12 -7.88 -1.71 10.70
CA ILE A 12 -6.68 -1.02 11.19
C ILE A 12 -5.45 -1.94 11.08
N THR A 13 -5.64 -3.22 11.32
CA THR A 13 -4.57 -4.22 11.23
C THR A 13 -4.05 -4.35 9.79
N SER A 14 -4.92 -4.39 8.78
CA SER A 14 -4.49 -4.46 7.38
C SER A 14 -3.74 -3.20 6.95
N ILE A 15 -4.16 -2.02 7.41
CA ILE A 15 -3.41 -0.77 7.17
C ILE A 15 -2.01 -0.88 7.78
N CYS A 16 -1.87 -1.37 9.01
CA CYS A 16 -0.57 -1.57 9.65
C CYS A 16 0.30 -2.58 8.87
N VAL A 17 -0.27 -3.70 8.42
CA VAL A 17 0.44 -4.70 7.60
C VAL A 17 0.99 -4.08 6.32
N ILE A 18 0.17 -3.28 5.62
CA ILE A 18 0.59 -2.58 4.41
C ILE A 18 1.74 -1.61 4.71
N LEU A 19 1.63 -0.81 5.76
CA LEU A 19 2.67 0.13 6.17
C LEU A 19 3.98 -0.58 6.51
N LEU A 20 3.94 -1.68 7.26
CA LEU A 20 5.13 -2.46 7.62
C LEU A 20 5.82 -3.01 6.36
N ARG A 21 5.07 -3.51 5.39
CA ARG A 21 5.63 -3.98 4.12
C ARG A 21 6.26 -2.84 3.31
N GLU A 22 5.60 -1.69 3.24
CA GLU A 22 6.12 -0.52 2.55
C GLU A 22 7.43 -0.04 3.19
N VAL A 23 7.48 0.09 4.53
CA VAL A 23 8.71 0.44 5.27
C VAL A 23 9.83 -0.57 5.02
N ARG A 24 9.51 -1.87 5.07
CA ARG A 24 10.48 -2.92 4.77
C ARG A 24 11.07 -2.77 3.36
N THR A 25 10.21 -2.52 2.39
CA THR A 25 10.60 -2.34 0.99
C THR A 25 11.44 -1.06 0.80
N GLU A 26 11.05 0.05 1.43
CA GLU A 26 11.83 1.30 1.44
C GLU A 26 13.26 1.10 1.95
N ARG A 27 13.45 0.18 2.87
CA ARG A 27 14.74 -0.12 3.49
C ARG A 27 15.50 -1.25 2.81
N ASN A 28 15.00 -1.75 1.68
CA ASN A 28 15.57 -2.88 0.94
C ASN A 28 15.76 -4.14 1.80
N LEU A 29 14.87 -4.37 2.77
CA LEU A 29 14.90 -5.54 3.64
C LEU A 29 14.10 -6.68 3.02
N HIS A 30 14.64 -7.88 3.04
CA HIS A 30 13.95 -9.09 2.61
C HIS A 30 13.04 -9.65 3.71
N GLN A 31 11.95 -10.30 3.33
CA GLN A 31 11.04 -10.97 4.28
C GLN A 31 11.77 -11.96 5.18
N ALA A 32 12.75 -12.70 4.63
CA ALA A 32 13.55 -13.66 5.39
C ALA A 32 14.37 -12.99 6.51
N GLN A 33 14.90 -11.78 6.28
CA GLN A 33 15.64 -11.03 7.29
C GLN A 33 14.74 -10.61 8.45
N ILE A 34 13.53 -10.08 8.12
CA ILE A 34 12.55 -9.73 9.15
C ILE A 34 12.16 -10.97 9.96
N ALA A 35 11.84 -12.09 9.28
CA ALA A 35 11.47 -13.32 9.94
C ALA A 35 12.55 -13.81 10.92
N ASP A 36 13.81 -13.79 10.51
CA ASP A 36 14.96 -14.17 11.34
C ASP A 36 15.06 -13.26 12.59
N TRP A 37 15.00 -11.95 12.41
CA TRP A 37 15.11 -10.98 13.51
C TRP A 37 13.98 -11.08 14.53
N ILE A 38 12.77 -11.49 14.12
CA ILE A 38 11.64 -11.66 15.03
C ILE A 38 11.45 -13.10 15.53
N GLY A 39 12.36 -14.02 15.15
CA GLY A 39 12.33 -15.41 15.58
C GLY A 39 11.17 -16.21 14.96
N LYS A 40 10.77 -15.89 13.72
CA LYS A 40 9.73 -16.61 12.96
C LYS A 40 10.33 -17.26 11.71
N THR A 41 9.63 -18.24 11.16
CA THR A 41 9.99 -18.78 9.85
C THR A 41 9.65 -17.78 8.73
N PRO A 42 10.40 -17.76 7.61
CA PRO A 42 10.05 -16.89 6.47
C PRO A 42 8.61 -17.08 5.99
N SER A 43 8.12 -18.33 5.94
CA SER A 43 6.75 -18.64 5.55
C SER A 43 5.71 -18.06 6.52
N ALA A 44 5.98 -18.08 7.83
CA ALA A 44 5.06 -17.52 8.82
C ALA A 44 4.97 -15.99 8.67
N TRP A 45 6.08 -15.31 8.48
CA TRP A 45 6.07 -13.86 8.25
C TRP A 45 5.41 -13.48 6.91
N THR A 46 5.70 -14.22 5.84
CA THR A 46 5.08 -14.00 4.53
C THR A 46 3.56 -14.08 4.59
N LYS A 47 3.00 -15.02 5.39
CA LYS A 47 1.55 -15.11 5.60
C LYS A 47 0.98 -13.88 6.31
N VAL A 48 1.70 -13.32 7.28
CA VAL A 48 1.28 -12.08 7.97
C VAL A 48 1.29 -10.91 7.00
N GLU A 49 2.37 -10.71 6.23
CA GLU A 49 2.43 -9.64 5.22
C GLU A 49 1.38 -9.80 4.10
N ALA A 50 0.94 -11.01 3.83
CA ALA A 50 -0.12 -11.27 2.86
C ALA A 50 -1.54 -11.15 3.45
N GLY A 51 -1.69 -10.82 4.74
CA GLY A 51 -2.99 -10.78 5.42
C GLY A 51 -3.61 -12.15 5.67
N LYS A 52 -2.87 -13.26 5.43
CA LYS A 52 -3.34 -14.64 5.60
C LYS A 52 -3.16 -15.17 7.02
N SER A 53 -2.50 -14.43 7.86
CA SER A 53 -2.32 -14.71 9.29
C SER A 53 -2.40 -13.42 10.07
N PRO A 54 -2.97 -13.43 11.27
CA PRO A 54 -3.15 -12.23 12.08
C PRO A 54 -1.82 -11.60 12.47
N LEU A 55 -1.77 -10.26 12.50
CA LEU A 55 -0.65 -9.51 13.04
C LEU A 55 -0.84 -9.37 14.55
N GLN A 56 -0.20 -10.24 15.32
CA GLN A 56 -0.21 -10.15 16.77
C GLN A 56 0.56 -8.90 17.24
N PHE A 57 0.10 -8.25 18.31
CA PHE A 57 0.69 -7.04 18.83
C PHE A 57 2.18 -7.18 19.17
N GLU A 58 2.57 -8.29 19.81
CA GLU A 58 3.99 -8.57 20.08
C GLU A 58 4.82 -8.65 18.79
N THR A 59 4.29 -9.31 17.76
CA THR A 59 4.94 -9.40 16.45
C THR A 59 5.09 -8.02 15.82
N PHE A 60 4.05 -7.19 15.88
CA PHE A 60 4.08 -5.81 15.42
C PHE A 60 5.21 -5.01 16.07
N ILE A 61 5.32 -5.05 17.40
CA ILE A 61 6.40 -4.36 18.14
C ILE A 61 7.77 -4.87 17.71
N ARG A 62 7.96 -6.19 17.63
CA ARG A 62 9.24 -6.79 17.22
C ARG A 62 9.65 -6.39 15.81
N VAL A 63 8.71 -6.37 14.86
CA VAL A 63 8.97 -5.94 13.47
C VAL A 63 9.34 -4.47 13.43
N CYS A 64 8.61 -3.59 14.11
CA CYS A 64 8.94 -2.18 14.18
C CYS A 64 10.37 -1.98 14.73
N ASN A 65 10.70 -2.64 15.85
CA ASN A 65 12.03 -2.54 16.45
C ASN A 65 13.12 -3.07 15.53
N SER A 66 12.91 -4.20 14.85
CA SER A 66 13.87 -4.77 13.92
C SER A 66 14.16 -3.85 12.73
N MET A 67 13.17 -3.09 12.30
CA MET A 67 13.31 -2.06 11.26
C MET A 67 13.72 -0.69 11.82
N GLN A 68 13.97 -0.56 13.12
CA GLN A 68 14.31 0.72 13.77
C GLN A 68 13.25 1.82 13.52
N VAL A 69 11.98 1.44 13.62
CA VAL A 69 10.83 2.33 13.46
C VAL A 69 10.05 2.37 14.75
N ALA A 70 9.66 3.55 15.20
CA ALA A 70 8.79 3.67 16.35
C ALA A 70 7.41 3.07 16.06
N PRO A 71 6.91 2.12 16.86
CA PRO A 71 5.57 1.56 16.67
C PRO A 71 4.48 2.64 16.64
N SER A 72 4.64 3.69 17.46
CA SER A 72 3.74 4.85 17.47
C SER A 72 3.68 5.58 16.14
N SER A 73 4.79 5.66 15.39
CA SER A 73 4.81 6.28 14.06
C SER A 73 4.00 5.48 13.06
N VAL A 74 4.08 4.15 13.12
CA VAL A 74 3.28 3.27 12.26
C VAL A 74 1.80 3.40 12.60
N LEU A 75 1.44 3.36 13.89
CA LEU A 75 0.05 3.51 14.34
C LEU A 75 -0.53 4.88 13.98
N ALA A 76 0.20 5.96 14.22
CA ALA A 76 -0.24 7.31 13.87
C ALA A 76 -0.46 7.46 12.35
N THR A 77 0.39 6.83 11.54
CA THR A 77 0.20 6.81 10.09
C THR A 77 -1.01 5.97 9.71
N ALA A 78 -1.21 4.81 10.35
CA ALA A 78 -2.38 3.98 10.12
C ALA A 78 -3.69 4.73 10.45
N GLU A 79 -3.73 5.48 11.54
CA GLU A 79 -4.89 6.32 11.91
C GLU A 79 -5.17 7.41 10.86
N ARG A 80 -4.12 8.06 10.33
CA ARG A 80 -4.29 9.07 9.27
C ARG A 80 -4.85 8.48 7.98
N TYR A 81 -4.34 7.31 7.55
CA TYR A 81 -4.87 6.61 6.38
C TYR A 81 -6.27 6.06 6.63
N ALA A 82 -6.57 5.57 7.82
CA ALA A 82 -7.92 5.14 8.20
C ALA A 82 -8.93 6.28 8.10
N ALA A 83 -8.58 7.47 8.60
CA ALA A 83 -9.41 8.66 8.48
C ALA A 83 -9.65 9.06 7.02
N LEU A 84 -8.61 9.04 6.19
CA LEU A 84 -8.72 9.34 4.77
C LEU A 84 -9.58 8.32 4.03
N LEU A 85 -9.36 7.03 4.27
CA LEU A 85 -10.17 5.95 3.69
C LEU A 85 -11.65 6.11 4.07
N SER A 86 -11.95 6.41 5.35
CA SER A 86 -13.31 6.65 5.81
C SER A 86 -13.98 7.83 5.09
N GLN A 87 -13.24 8.90 4.81
CA GLN A 87 -13.74 10.04 4.01
C GLN A 87 -14.11 9.64 2.57
N HIS A 88 -13.50 8.56 2.06
CA HIS A 88 -13.78 8.01 0.73
C HIS A 88 -14.73 6.80 0.76
N GLY A 89 -15.49 6.66 1.83
CA GLY A 89 -16.57 5.66 1.93
C GLY A 89 -16.11 4.26 2.35
N TRP A 90 -14.87 4.12 2.88
CA TRP A 90 -14.43 2.84 3.43
C TRP A 90 -14.93 2.63 4.85
N ALA A 91 -15.41 1.44 5.15
CA ALA A 91 -15.68 0.99 6.51
C ALA A 91 -14.37 0.48 7.14
N ILE A 92 -13.93 1.13 8.22
CA ILE A 92 -12.71 0.75 8.92
C ILE A 92 -13.06 -0.03 10.18
N LEU A 93 -12.67 -1.29 10.21
CA LEU A 93 -12.92 -2.18 11.34
C LEU A 93 -11.77 -2.08 12.36
N THR A 94 -12.13 -2.10 13.64
CA THR A 94 -11.17 -2.17 14.75
C THR A 94 -10.79 -3.61 15.09
N SER A 95 -11.66 -4.57 14.74
CA SER A 95 -11.36 -6.00 14.77
C SER A 95 -10.71 -6.45 13.46
N GLU A 96 -10.06 -7.61 13.48
CA GLU A 96 -9.59 -8.24 12.25
C GLU A 96 -10.80 -8.55 11.34
N ALA A 97 -10.69 -8.16 10.08
CA ALA A 97 -11.60 -8.60 9.04
C ALA A 97 -11.16 -9.98 8.55
N ALA A 98 -12.10 -10.81 8.14
CA ALA A 98 -11.74 -11.99 7.36
C ALA A 98 -11.02 -11.55 6.08
N LEU A 99 -10.02 -12.32 5.64
CA LEU A 99 -9.23 -11.94 4.47
C LEU A 99 -10.11 -11.69 3.23
N GLU A 100 -11.18 -12.47 3.10
CA GLU A 100 -12.14 -12.36 2.00
C GLU A 100 -12.96 -11.06 2.03
N GLU A 101 -13.07 -10.44 3.19
CA GLU A 101 -13.84 -9.20 3.41
C GLU A 101 -12.95 -7.96 3.34
N ASP A 102 -11.64 -8.09 3.58
CA ASP A 102 -10.71 -6.96 3.59
C ASP A 102 -10.28 -6.59 2.16
N GLN A 103 -11.01 -5.66 1.56
CA GLN A 103 -10.75 -5.21 0.20
C GLN A 103 -9.44 -4.43 0.08
N LEU A 104 -8.99 -3.77 1.14
CA LEU A 104 -7.77 -2.98 1.10
C LEU A 104 -6.53 -3.86 0.94
N ILE A 105 -6.44 -4.96 1.66
CA ILE A 105 -5.31 -5.88 1.54
C ILE A 105 -5.31 -6.58 0.16
N HIS A 106 -6.48 -6.87 -0.40
CA HIS A 106 -6.60 -7.41 -1.76
C HIS A 106 -6.07 -6.42 -2.80
N GLN A 107 -6.46 -5.16 -2.71
CA GLN A 107 -6.00 -4.11 -3.62
C GLN A 107 -4.51 -3.85 -3.47
N ALA A 108 -3.98 -3.88 -2.24
CA ALA A 108 -2.55 -3.77 -2.01
C ALA A 108 -1.77 -4.92 -2.67
N GLN A 109 -2.27 -6.15 -2.58
CA GLN A 109 -1.67 -7.30 -3.26
C GLN A 109 -1.68 -7.14 -4.79
N GLN A 110 -2.77 -6.65 -5.36
CA GLN A 110 -2.85 -6.35 -6.79
C GLN A 110 -1.84 -5.29 -7.20
N TYR A 111 -1.71 -4.21 -6.43
CA TYR A 111 -0.71 -3.17 -6.65
C TYR A 111 0.71 -3.75 -6.67
N TRP A 112 1.09 -4.51 -5.66
CA TRP A 112 2.43 -5.11 -5.55
C TRP A 112 2.72 -6.13 -6.66
N ALA A 113 1.71 -6.82 -7.15
CA ALA A 113 1.83 -7.76 -8.27
C ALA A 113 1.85 -7.07 -9.64
N SER A 114 1.44 -5.80 -9.73
CA SER A 114 1.38 -5.07 -10.99
C SER A 114 2.77 -4.79 -11.57
N PRO A 115 2.92 -4.63 -12.89
CA PRO A 115 4.20 -4.28 -13.51
C PRO A 115 4.79 -2.99 -12.95
N ALA A 116 3.95 -1.97 -12.76
CA ALA A 116 4.36 -0.68 -12.23
C ALA A 116 4.74 -0.75 -10.73
N GLY A 117 3.99 -1.50 -9.92
CA GLY A 117 4.30 -1.72 -8.51
C GLY A 117 5.65 -2.43 -8.31
N ARG A 118 5.97 -3.42 -9.15
CA ARG A 118 7.28 -4.09 -9.11
C ARG A 118 8.44 -3.17 -9.48
N ASN A 119 8.26 -2.31 -10.48
CA ASN A 119 9.29 -1.37 -10.91
C ASN A 119 9.51 -0.24 -9.90
N GLN A 120 8.46 0.22 -9.22
CA GLN A 120 8.57 1.25 -8.19
C GLN A 120 9.35 0.77 -6.96
N ALA A 121 9.24 -0.50 -6.60
CA ALA A 121 10.02 -1.08 -5.52
C ALA A 121 11.53 -1.00 -5.78
N ALA A 122 11.97 -1.09 -7.04
CA ALA A 122 13.38 -0.98 -7.43
C ALA A 122 13.90 0.47 -7.47
N ASN A 123 13.01 1.47 -7.63
CA ASN A 123 13.36 2.87 -7.86
C ASN A 123 13.11 3.79 -6.66
N ARG A 124 12.79 3.25 -5.49
CA ARG A 124 12.53 4.05 -4.29
C ARG A 124 13.82 4.58 -3.65
N PHE A 125 14.55 5.41 -4.38
CA PHE A 125 15.55 6.31 -3.82
C PHE A 125 14.91 7.70 -3.67
N GLY A 126 14.22 7.93 -2.56
CA GLY A 126 13.61 9.22 -2.30
C GLY A 126 13.53 9.52 -0.81
N PHE A 127 13.62 10.80 -0.47
CA PHE A 127 13.48 11.34 0.89
C PHE A 127 12.08 11.15 1.50
N TRP A 128 11.19 10.42 0.83
CA TRP A 128 9.80 10.30 1.22
C TRP A 128 9.51 8.88 1.72
N SER A 129 9.21 8.78 3.00
CA SER A 129 8.77 7.52 3.62
C SER A 129 7.24 7.44 3.63
N VAL A 130 6.70 6.22 3.49
CA VAL A 130 5.26 5.95 3.64
C VAL A 130 4.72 6.46 4.98
N LEU A 131 5.56 6.50 6.01
CA LEU A 131 5.18 6.99 7.35
C LEU A 131 4.94 8.50 7.41
N ASN A 132 5.34 9.25 6.40
CA ASN A 132 5.04 10.68 6.29
C ASN A 132 3.67 10.97 5.66
N GLY A 133 3.03 9.96 5.07
CA GLY A 133 1.73 10.12 4.43
C GLY A 133 0.53 9.95 5.38
N PRO A 134 -0.65 10.31 4.91
CA PRO A 134 -0.89 11.17 3.75
C PRO A 134 -0.39 12.60 4.00
N THR A 135 0.05 13.30 2.95
CA THR A 135 0.46 14.70 3.02
C THR A 135 -0.59 15.60 2.36
N TYR A 136 -0.95 16.68 3.02
CA TYR A 136 -1.93 17.64 2.52
C TYR A 136 -1.19 18.88 2.01
N ASN A 137 -1.31 19.15 0.71
CA ASN A 137 -0.66 20.27 0.06
C ASN A 137 -1.52 21.54 0.12
N GLN A 138 -0.90 22.70 0.00
CA GLN A 138 -1.59 24.00 0.03
C GLN A 138 -2.56 24.20 -1.13
N ASP A 139 -2.35 23.51 -2.26
CA ASP A 139 -3.22 23.52 -3.43
C ASP A 139 -4.45 22.61 -3.29
N GLY A 140 -4.64 21.97 -2.13
CA GLY A 140 -5.74 21.05 -1.85
C GLY A 140 -5.49 19.62 -2.33
N THR A 141 -4.37 19.32 -2.96
CA THR A 141 -4.02 17.95 -3.33
C THR A 141 -3.53 17.15 -2.13
N VAL A 142 -3.74 15.84 -2.19
CA VAL A 142 -3.28 14.91 -1.14
C VAL A 142 -2.21 14.00 -1.72
N GLY A 143 -1.01 14.07 -1.17
CA GLY A 143 0.08 13.14 -1.50
C GLY A 143 -0.11 11.81 -0.77
N LEU A 144 -0.19 10.73 -1.52
CA LEU A 144 -0.43 9.38 -1.01
C LEU A 144 0.74 8.46 -1.35
N ALA A 145 1.00 7.50 -0.47
CA ALA A 145 1.79 6.35 -0.89
C ALA A 145 1.06 5.61 -2.02
N PRO A 146 1.76 5.15 -3.07
CA PRO A 146 1.13 4.59 -4.27
C PRO A 146 0.19 3.42 -3.99
N VAL A 147 0.45 2.60 -2.97
CA VAL A 147 -0.43 1.50 -2.57
C VAL A 147 -1.79 1.99 -2.08
N PHE A 148 -1.86 3.11 -1.37
CA PHE A 148 -3.13 3.71 -0.94
C PHE A 148 -3.78 4.53 -2.07
N GLN A 149 -2.98 5.15 -2.92
CA GLN A 149 -3.51 5.80 -4.13
C GLN A 149 -4.19 4.78 -5.03
N PHE A 150 -3.62 3.59 -5.19
CA PHE A 150 -4.22 2.49 -5.95
C PHE A 150 -5.60 2.08 -5.41
N ALA A 151 -5.79 2.14 -4.09
CA ALA A 151 -7.07 1.84 -3.47
C ALA A 151 -8.11 2.96 -3.65
N LEU A 152 -7.67 4.21 -3.65
CA LEU A 152 -8.54 5.38 -3.63
C LEU A 152 -8.83 5.97 -5.02
N ASP A 153 -7.94 5.77 -5.98
CA ASP A 153 -8.01 6.37 -7.32
C ASP A 153 -8.15 5.29 -8.40
N PRO A 154 -9.36 5.09 -8.96
CA PRO A 154 -9.62 4.10 -10.00
C PRO A 154 -8.81 4.34 -11.29
N GLU A 155 -8.55 5.60 -11.66
CA GLU A 155 -7.77 5.91 -12.86
C GLU A 155 -6.29 5.58 -12.64
N PHE A 156 -5.74 5.91 -11.47
CA PHE A 156 -4.40 5.48 -11.10
C PHE A 156 -4.29 3.95 -11.10
N ARG A 157 -5.27 3.24 -10.52
CA ARG A 157 -5.33 1.77 -10.53
C ARG A 157 -5.27 1.20 -11.95
N LYS A 158 -6.07 1.74 -12.84
CA LYS A 158 -6.12 1.33 -14.26
C LYS A 158 -4.76 1.51 -14.94
N LEU A 159 -4.09 2.65 -14.70
CA LEU A 159 -2.74 2.90 -15.23
C LEU A 159 -1.72 1.91 -14.69
N GLN A 160 -1.76 1.59 -13.39
CA GLN A 160 -0.83 0.65 -12.77
C GLN A 160 -0.99 -0.79 -13.28
N LEU A 161 -2.19 -1.16 -13.68
CA LEU A 161 -2.51 -2.49 -14.22
C LEU A 161 -2.28 -2.59 -15.75
N ALA A 162 -2.06 -1.47 -16.43
CA ALA A 162 -1.82 -1.46 -17.85
C ALA A 162 -0.49 -2.17 -18.20
N PRO A 163 -0.42 -2.92 -19.32
CA PRO A 163 0.82 -3.53 -19.76
C PRO A 163 1.84 -2.44 -20.13
N PRO A 164 3.16 -2.68 -19.93
CA PRO A 164 4.22 -1.70 -20.18
C PRO A 164 4.19 -1.09 -21.59
N SER A 165 3.73 -1.83 -22.58
CA SER A 165 3.61 -1.38 -23.97
C SER A 165 2.54 -0.30 -24.21
N ALA A 166 1.57 -0.16 -23.31
CA ALA A 166 0.52 0.84 -23.43
C ALA A 166 0.98 2.25 -23.00
N ILE A 167 2.11 2.36 -22.30
CA ILE A 167 2.63 3.63 -21.79
C ILE A 167 3.46 4.40 -22.84
N TYR A 168 3.92 3.71 -23.88
CA TYR A 168 4.79 4.28 -24.92
C TYR A 168 4.07 4.65 -26.25
N SER A 169 2.76 4.51 -26.34
CA SER A 169 1.98 4.89 -27.52
C SER A 169 1.48 6.35 -27.47
N PHE A 170 2.33 7.29 -27.03
CA PHE A 170 2.14 8.70 -27.32
C PHE A 170 2.79 8.96 -28.70
N GLU A 171 2.05 8.71 -29.78
CA GLU A 171 2.45 9.20 -31.11
C GLU A 171 2.41 10.74 -31.05
N PRO A 172 3.52 11.42 -31.36
CA PRO A 172 3.46 12.86 -31.58
C PRO A 172 2.59 13.10 -32.83
N SER A 173 1.54 13.91 -32.68
CA SER A 173 0.75 14.38 -33.81
C SER A 173 1.65 14.91 -34.91
N PRO A 174 1.45 14.52 -36.19
CA PRO A 174 2.23 15.05 -37.29
C PRO A 174 1.97 16.56 -37.39
N SER A 175 3.02 17.34 -37.16
CA SER A 175 3.01 18.77 -37.42
C SER A 175 2.70 19.00 -38.90
N ALA A 176 1.53 19.57 -39.17
CA ALA A 176 1.16 20.07 -40.47
C ALA A 176 2.11 21.20 -40.85
N HIS A 177 3.16 20.89 -41.59
CA HIS A 177 3.83 21.88 -42.44
C HIS A 177 3.05 21.89 -43.73
N ALA A 178 2.24 22.93 -43.93
CA ALA A 178 1.73 23.35 -45.19
C ALA A 178 2.35 24.73 -45.53
N THR A 179 3.18 24.73 -46.52
CA THR A 179 3.52 25.81 -47.51
C THR A 179 3.22 27.25 -47.09
#